data_05b0483029395ee16d6bd37f10fe01e5
#
_entry.id   05b0483029395ee16d6bd37f10fe01e5
#
_cell.length_a   1.000
_cell.length_b   1.000
_cell.length_c   1.000
_cell.angle_alpha   90.00
_cell.angle_beta   90.00
_cell.angle_gamma   90.00
#
_symmetry.space_group_name_H-M   'P 1'
#
loop_
_entity.id
_entity.type
_entity.pdbx_description
1 polymer ?
#
loop_
_entity_poly.entity_id
_entity_poly.type
_entity_poly.pdbx_seq_one_letter_code
_entity_poly.pdbx_strand_id
1 'polypeptide(L)'
;MQNYPPAGAPNYQPGGAPQMSPPLKSKKGWIIGGIVGCLLLIVLVVIAIAGFGLYVSKNLKSTQNTNVSAPSRAANTKQYVNTREGRSGKLADNFVDFSFYYPESWEIDDSPEPNFVRVERKLVDDDGGNFTQENFAVGWVSATGTALDKQLLPKLAAQFNQQFSAQFPNYKKVSEGETRIGPYEGYEFRFTANKNDVDFWGRVAMLPPPAGQTKGVALVMIASDRAPELSGVEDVGEKGELPVILDSFRFGSGASK
;
A
#
# COMPACT_ATOMS: atom_id res chain seq x y z
N MET A 1 -25.18 14.85 82.41
CA MET A 1 -25.14 15.58 81.12
C MET A 1 -23.69 15.59 80.69
N GLN A 2 -23.34 14.69 79.75
CA GLN A 2 -21.99 14.60 79.23
C GLN A 2 -21.94 15.33 77.90
N ASN A 3 -21.09 16.37 77.84
CA ASN A 3 -20.79 17.11 76.62
C ASN A 3 -19.79 16.31 75.76
N TYR A 4 -20.21 15.92 74.57
CA TYR A 4 -19.32 15.40 73.56
C TYR A 4 -18.80 16.62 72.67
N PRO A 5 -17.48 16.68 72.39
CA PRO A 5 -16.99 17.64 71.44
C PRO A 5 -17.28 17.24 70.00
N PRO A 6 -17.46 18.16 69.06
CA PRO A 6 -17.76 17.87 67.67
C PRO A 6 -16.54 17.28 66.95
N ALA A 7 -16.79 16.25 66.12
CA ALA A 7 -15.82 15.58 65.30
C ALA A 7 -15.16 16.54 64.30
N GLY A 8 -13.86 16.55 64.24
CA GLY A 8 -13.06 17.40 63.35
C GLY A 8 -13.30 17.09 61.87
N ALA A 9 -13.41 18.12 61.06
CA ALA A 9 -13.51 18.07 59.62
C ALA A 9 -12.21 17.51 58.99
N PRO A 10 -12.31 16.71 57.92
CA PRO A 10 -11.13 16.19 57.26
C PRO A 10 -10.35 17.31 56.53
N ASN A 11 -9.07 17.35 56.86
CA ASN A 11 -8.09 18.30 56.24
C ASN A 11 -7.85 17.87 54.76
N TYR A 12 -8.45 18.62 53.83
CA TYR A 12 -8.12 18.52 52.43
C TYR A 12 -6.79 19.27 52.16
N GLN A 13 -5.69 18.49 51.98
CA GLN A 13 -4.49 19.05 51.35
C GLN A 13 -4.77 19.28 49.86
N PRO A 14 -4.53 20.49 49.33
CA PRO A 14 -4.58 20.70 47.90
C PRO A 14 -3.43 19.94 47.24
N GLY A 15 -3.80 18.96 46.42
CA GLY A 15 -2.84 18.18 45.58
C GLY A 15 -2.07 19.17 44.70
N GLY A 16 -0.74 19.03 44.73
CA GLY A 16 0.16 19.84 43.91
C GLY A 16 -0.21 19.74 42.43
N ALA A 17 -0.20 20.89 41.77
CA ALA A 17 -0.37 20.97 40.34
C ALA A 17 0.62 20.06 39.61
N PRO A 18 0.19 19.32 38.57
CA PRO A 18 1.10 18.54 37.78
C PRO A 18 2.19 19.45 37.18
N GLN A 19 3.45 19.16 37.53
CA GLN A 19 4.59 19.80 36.88
C GLN A 19 4.53 19.46 35.40
N MET A 20 4.28 20.47 34.56
CA MET A 20 4.47 20.36 33.12
C MET A 20 5.96 20.10 32.86
N SER A 21 6.26 18.90 32.39
CA SER A 21 7.58 18.57 31.84
C SER A 21 7.88 19.57 30.71
N PRO A 22 9.12 20.08 30.60
CA PRO A 22 9.49 20.97 29.51
C PRO A 22 9.23 20.30 28.17
N PRO A 23 8.79 21.05 27.13
CA PRO A 23 8.52 20.48 25.82
C PRO A 23 9.78 19.82 25.28
N LEU A 24 9.71 18.51 25.06
CA LEU A 24 10.72 17.76 24.34
C LEU A 24 10.92 18.43 22.99
N LYS A 25 12.15 18.91 22.73
CA LYS A 25 12.54 19.45 21.42
C LYS A 25 12.14 18.42 20.37
N SER A 26 11.16 18.77 19.54
CA SER A 26 10.69 18.00 18.40
C SER A 26 11.86 17.71 17.48
N LYS A 27 12.33 16.47 17.47
CA LYS A 27 13.22 15.98 16.42
C LYS A 27 12.33 15.80 15.19
N LYS A 28 12.36 16.76 14.26
CA LYS A 28 11.61 16.79 13.00
C LYS A 28 11.83 15.54 12.09
N GLY A 29 12.76 14.65 12.42
CA GLY A 29 13.08 13.46 11.64
C GLY A 29 12.17 12.24 11.82
N TRP A 30 11.14 12.29 12.69
CA TRP A 30 10.32 11.10 13.04
C TRP A 30 8.99 11.00 12.26
N ILE A 31 8.75 11.93 11.34
CA ILE A 31 7.41 12.11 10.75
C ILE A 31 7.16 11.14 9.59
N ILE A 32 8.20 10.60 8.96
CA ILE A 32 8.05 9.73 7.79
C ILE A 32 7.93 8.24 8.15
N GLY A 33 8.45 7.82 9.29
CA GLY A 33 8.22 6.47 9.82
C GLY A 33 6.75 6.13 10.08
N GLY A 34 5.89 7.15 10.26
CA GLY A 34 4.46 6.96 10.51
C GLY A 34 3.62 6.59 9.28
N ILE A 35 4.05 6.97 8.07
CA ILE A 35 3.32 6.63 6.82
C ILE A 35 3.53 5.15 6.47
N VAL A 36 4.68 4.61 6.80
CA VAL A 36 5.05 3.21 6.60
C VAL A 36 4.25 2.27 7.52
N GLY A 37 3.91 2.71 8.73
CA GLY A 37 3.08 1.93 9.67
C GLY A 37 1.61 1.81 9.27
N CYS A 38 1.09 2.71 8.41
CA CYS A 38 -0.31 2.72 8.00
C CYS A 38 -0.69 1.65 6.98
N LEU A 39 0.26 1.06 6.25
CA LEU A 39 -0.02 -0.03 5.31
C LEU A 39 -0.36 -1.36 6.01
N LEU A 40 -0.12 -1.47 7.33
CA LEU A 40 -0.37 -2.68 8.12
C LEU A 40 -1.86 -3.09 8.22
N LEU A 41 -2.82 -2.19 7.96
CA LEU A 41 -4.25 -2.49 8.11
C LEU A 41 -4.95 -2.99 6.84
N ILE A 42 -4.28 -2.97 5.68
CA ILE A 42 -4.86 -3.41 4.40
C ILE A 42 -5.25 -4.91 4.43
N VAL A 43 -4.59 -5.70 5.27
CA VAL A 43 -4.80 -7.16 5.35
C VAL A 43 -6.11 -7.57 6.01
N LEU A 44 -6.67 -6.78 6.93
CA LEU A 44 -7.84 -7.21 7.71
C LEU A 44 -9.16 -7.27 6.93
N VAL A 45 -9.28 -6.57 5.80
CA VAL A 45 -10.52 -6.52 5.01
C VAL A 45 -10.62 -7.67 4.00
N VAL A 46 -9.50 -8.25 3.58
CA VAL A 46 -9.51 -9.37 2.64
C VAL A 46 -10.16 -10.63 3.22
N ILE A 47 -10.20 -10.77 4.55
CA ILE A 47 -10.79 -11.92 5.24
C ILE A 47 -12.33 -11.95 5.12
N ALA A 48 -12.98 -10.78 4.98
CA ALA A 48 -14.44 -10.70 4.89
C ALA A 48 -15.01 -11.15 3.53
N ILE A 49 -14.20 -11.16 2.46
CA ILE A 49 -14.64 -11.50 1.09
C ILE A 49 -14.56 -13.00 0.84
N ALA A 50 -13.68 -13.72 1.52
CA ALA A 50 -13.51 -15.16 1.34
C ALA A 50 -14.76 -15.99 1.71
N GLY A 51 -15.63 -15.45 2.58
CA GLY A 51 -16.88 -16.14 2.99
C GLY A 51 -18.00 -16.14 1.94
N PHE A 52 -17.99 -15.18 1.01
CA PHE A 52 -19.06 -15.03 0.02
C PHE A 52 -18.76 -15.71 -1.34
N GLY A 53 -17.48 -15.95 -1.64
CA GLY A 53 -17.05 -16.52 -2.93
C GLY A 53 -17.29 -18.02 -3.11
N LEU A 54 -17.58 -18.74 -2.01
CA LEU A 54 -17.74 -20.21 -2.08
C LEU A 54 -19.08 -20.69 -2.63
N TYR A 55 -20.04 -19.80 -2.89
CA TYR A 55 -21.40 -20.18 -3.32
C TYR A 55 -21.59 -20.25 -4.85
N VAL A 56 -20.68 -19.74 -5.68
CA VAL A 56 -20.94 -19.57 -7.13
C VAL A 56 -20.02 -20.38 -8.06
N SER A 57 -19.04 -21.15 -7.57
CA SER A 57 -18.09 -21.83 -8.45
C SER A 57 -18.51 -23.24 -8.88
N LYS A 58 -19.51 -23.34 -9.75
CA LYS A 58 -19.64 -24.50 -10.66
C LYS A 58 -19.97 -24.01 -12.07
N ASN A 59 -19.06 -24.33 -13.00
CA ASN A 59 -19.14 -24.16 -14.46
C ASN A 59 -18.66 -22.82 -15.03
N LEU A 60 -17.42 -22.84 -15.52
CA LEU A 60 -17.07 -22.33 -16.87
C LEU A 60 -15.57 -22.56 -17.14
N LYS A 61 -15.27 -23.32 -18.17
CA LYS A 61 -13.91 -23.46 -18.72
C LYS A 61 -13.67 -22.31 -19.68
N SER A 62 -12.58 -21.57 -19.50
CA SER A 62 -12.08 -20.63 -20.50
C SER A 62 -10.58 -20.80 -20.66
N THR A 63 -10.19 -21.03 -21.89
CA THR A 63 -8.80 -21.13 -22.34
C THR A 63 -8.39 -19.79 -22.92
N GLN A 64 -7.38 -19.13 -22.34
CA GLN A 64 -6.63 -18.10 -23.03
C GLN A 64 -5.13 -18.28 -22.77
N ASN A 65 -4.43 -18.71 -23.83
CA ASN A 65 -2.98 -18.68 -23.91
C ASN A 65 -2.57 -17.28 -24.40
N THR A 66 -2.05 -16.44 -23.53
CA THR A 66 -1.38 -15.22 -23.92
C THR A 66 0.13 -15.41 -23.80
N ASN A 67 0.80 -15.52 -24.95
CA ASN A 67 2.26 -15.42 -25.02
C ASN A 67 2.64 -13.97 -24.68
N VAL A 68 3.03 -13.72 -23.45
CA VAL A 68 3.55 -12.41 -23.02
C VAL A 68 5.04 -12.40 -23.29
N SER A 69 5.49 -11.54 -24.21
CA SER A 69 6.92 -11.30 -24.47
C SER A 69 7.63 -10.84 -23.21
N ALA A 70 8.88 -11.30 -23.04
CA ALA A 70 9.71 -10.86 -21.91
C ALA A 70 9.88 -9.32 -21.92
N PRO A 71 9.82 -8.66 -20.75
CA PRO A 71 10.00 -7.21 -20.68
C PRO A 71 11.42 -6.81 -21.09
N SER A 72 11.52 -5.72 -21.84
CA SER A 72 12.80 -5.11 -22.16
C SER A 72 13.42 -4.52 -20.90
N ARG A 73 14.66 -4.89 -20.58
CA ARG A 73 15.39 -4.32 -19.44
C ARG A 73 15.78 -2.88 -19.77
N ALA A 74 15.29 -1.93 -18.97
CA ALA A 74 15.80 -0.55 -19.01
C ALA A 74 17.22 -0.49 -18.42
N ALA A 75 18.04 0.43 -18.93
CA ALA A 75 19.36 0.66 -18.36
C ALA A 75 19.26 1.11 -16.89
N ASN A 76 20.21 0.72 -16.05
CA ASN A 76 20.28 1.09 -14.62
C ASN A 76 19.08 0.60 -13.77
N THR A 77 18.61 -0.62 -14.04
CA THR A 77 17.55 -1.24 -13.26
C THR A 77 17.97 -2.57 -12.65
N LYS A 78 17.40 -2.89 -11.49
CA LYS A 78 17.46 -4.19 -10.82
C LYS A 78 16.14 -4.92 -11.03
N GLN A 79 16.18 -6.26 -11.09
CA GLN A 79 14.97 -7.08 -11.13
C GLN A 79 14.59 -7.52 -9.73
N TYR A 80 13.31 -7.37 -9.39
CA TYR A 80 12.69 -8.05 -8.26
C TYR A 80 11.90 -9.25 -8.79
N VAL A 81 12.04 -10.38 -8.12
CA VAL A 81 11.24 -11.60 -8.34
C VAL A 81 10.65 -12.04 -7.02
N ASN A 82 9.33 -12.09 -6.91
CA ASN A 82 8.67 -12.58 -5.71
C ASN A 82 8.76 -14.10 -5.66
N THR A 83 9.52 -14.61 -4.70
CA THR A 83 9.69 -16.05 -4.48
C THR A 83 8.93 -16.51 -3.25
N ARG A 84 8.57 -17.78 -3.22
CA ARG A 84 7.91 -18.40 -2.06
C ARG A 84 8.88 -18.63 -0.90
N GLU A 85 10.17 -18.70 -1.20
CA GLU A 85 11.23 -18.92 -0.22
C GLU A 85 11.29 -17.74 0.78
N GLY A 86 11.42 -18.06 2.06
CA GLY A 86 11.46 -17.07 3.14
C GLY A 86 10.11 -16.41 3.49
N ARG A 87 9.03 -16.69 2.76
CA ARG A 87 7.69 -16.18 3.08
C ARG A 87 7.04 -17.02 4.18
N SER A 88 6.37 -16.35 5.11
CA SER A 88 5.64 -16.99 6.22
C SER A 88 4.25 -16.34 6.41
N GLY A 89 3.41 -16.99 7.22
CA GLY A 89 2.09 -16.49 7.58
C GLY A 89 1.24 -16.11 6.37
N LYS A 90 0.58 -14.97 6.44
CA LYS A 90 -0.36 -14.51 5.40
C LYS A 90 0.27 -14.32 4.03
N LEU A 91 1.55 -13.97 3.95
CA LEU A 91 2.25 -13.81 2.67
C LEU A 91 2.50 -15.16 2.00
N ALA A 92 2.80 -16.20 2.77
CA ALA A 92 2.92 -17.56 2.25
C ALA A 92 1.57 -18.13 1.79
N ASP A 93 0.50 -17.92 2.58
CA ASP A 93 -0.84 -18.41 2.31
C ASP A 93 -1.47 -17.74 1.07
N ASN A 94 -1.11 -16.49 0.82
CA ASN A 94 -1.62 -15.69 -0.28
C ASN A 94 -0.56 -15.37 -1.35
N PHE A 95 0.43 -16.23 -1.48
CA PHE A 95 1.52 -16.04 -2.40
C PHE A 95 1.04 -15.82 -3.85
N VAL A 96 1.63 -14.82 -4.49
CA VAL A 96 1.48 -14.53 -5.92
C VAL A 96 2.86 -14.48 -6.55
N ASP A 97 3.04 -15.22 -7.64
CA ASP A 97 4.27 -15.17 -8.42
C ASP A 97 4.23 -13.94 -9.34
N PHE A 98 5.21 -13.05 -9.19
CA PHE A 98 5.35 -11.88 -10.04
C PHE A 98 6.80 -11.39 -10.06
N SER A 99 7.11 -10.55 -11.04
CA SER A 99 8.39 -9.87 -11.16
C SER A 99 8.23 -8.50 -11.80
N PHE A 100 9.21 -7.61 -11.55
CA PHE A 100 9.32 -6.31 -12.18
C PHE A 100 10.78 -5.80 -12.13
N TYR A 101 11.09 -4.79 -12.93
CA TYR A 101 12.33 -4.03 -12.82
C TYR A 101 12.07 -2.73 -12.06
N TYR A 102 13.03 -2.30 -11.25
CA TYR A 102 12.99 -1.03 -10.51
C TYR A 102 14.35 -0.30 -10.63
N PRO A 103 14.39 1.03 -10.53
CA PRO A 103 15.63 1.80 -10.64
C PRO A 103 16.66 1.36 -9.58
N GLU A 104 17.93 1.27 -9.95
CA GLU A 104 19.01 0.85 -9.03
C GLU A 104 19.19 1.79 -7.83
N SER A 105 18.77 3.06 -7.98
CA SER A 105 18.82 4.09 -6.95
C SER A 105 17.75 3.92 -5.88
N TRP A 106 16.70 3.10 -6.14
CA TRP A 106 15.63 2.89 -5.17
C TRP A 106 16.04 1.88 -4.10
N GLU A 107 15.58 2.11 -2.89
CA GLU A 107 15.71 1.17 -1.78
C GLU A 107 14.59 0.14 -1.83
N ILE A 108 14.92 -1.10 -1.47
CA ILE A 108 13.97 -2.21 -1.43
C ILE A 108 13.78 -2.71 0.00
N ASP A 109 12.52 -2.98 0.34
CA ASP A 109 12.11 -3.75 1.51
C ASP A 109 11.23 -4.91 1.00
N ASP A 110 11.74 -6.13 1.12
CA ASP A 110 11.09 -7.35 0.65
C ASP A 110 10.36 -8.12 1.76
N SER A 111 10.29 -7.54 2.96
CA SER A 111 9.54 -8.06 4.11
C SER A 111 8.60 -7.01 4.75
N PRO A 112 7.98 -6.10 4.00
CA PRO A 112 7.20 -5.01 4.55
C PRO A 112 5.76 -5.44 4.84
N GLU A 113 5.52 -6.49 5.61
CA GLU A 113 4.13 -6.91 5.89
C GLU A 113 3.17 -5.71 5.98
N PRO A 114 2.01 -5.75 5.34
CA PRO A 114 1.33 -6.89 4.69
C PRO A 114 1.64 -7.07 3.19
N ASN A 115 2.57 -6.33 2.63
CA ASN A 115 2.93 -6.40 1.23
C ASN A 115 4.03 -7.43 0.99
N PHE A 116 4.13 -7.94 -0.24
CA PHE A 116 5.24 -8.81 -0.64
C PHE A 116 6.55 -8.05 -0.73
N VAL A 117 6.47 -6.80 -1.20
CA VAL A 117 7.61 -5.94 -1.45
C VAL A 117 7.18 -4.48 -1.42
N ARG A 118 8.10 -3.62 -1.02
CA ARG A 118 8.02 -2.18 -1.19
C ARG A 118 9.36 -1.70 -1.73
N VAL A 119 9.32 -0.85 -2.75
CA VAL A 119 10.48 -0.13 -3.25
C VAL A 119 10.19 1.37 -3.20
N GLU A 120 11.18 2.16 -2.85
CA GLU A 120 10.99 3.59 -2.64
C GLU A 120 12.20 4.42 -3.06
N ARG A 121 11.92 5.55 -3.69
CA ARG A 121 12.86 6.61 -3.97
C ARG A 121 12.87 7.57 -2.81
N LYS A 122 14.04 7.75 -2.21
CA LYS A 122 14.24 8.68 -1.08
C LYS A 122 15.06 9.88 -1.49
N LEU A 123 14.72 11.01 -0.93
CA LEU A 123 15.55 12.21 -0.92
C LEU A 123 16.08 12.40 0.50
N VAL A 124 17.37 12.67 0.59
CA VAL A 124 17.98 13.15 1.83
C VAL A 124 18.03 14.66 1.73
N ASP A 125 17.38 15.37 2.65
CA ASP A 125 17.45 16.83 2.69
C ASP A 125 18.76 17.31 3.35
N ASP A 126 19.00 18.61 3.27
CA ASP A 126 20.22 19.23 3.80
C ASP A 126 20.34 19.09 5.33
N ASP A 127 19.24 18.83 6.03
CA ASP A 127 19.19 18.59 7.48
C ASP A 127 19.33 17.10 7.83
N GLY A 128 19.57 16.24 6.86
CA GLY A 128 19.69 14.78 7.02
C GLY A 128 18.34 14.08 7.22
N GLY A 129 17.22 14.74 6.94
CA GLY A 129 15.90 14.13 6.90
C GLY A 129 15.71 13.28 5.64
N ASN A 130 15.07 12.12 5.79
CA ASN A 130 14.72 11.28 4.65
C ASN A 130 13.26 11.51 4.26
N PHE A 131 13.04 11.83 2.98
CA PHE A 131 11.71 11.98 2.39
C PHE A 131 11.49 10.94 1.30
N THR A 132 10.36 10.27 1.34
CA THR A 132 9.95 9.42 0.23
C THR A 132 9.37 10.30 -0.87
N GLN A 133 10.00 10.31 -2.04
CA GLN A 133 9.52 10.98 -3.24
C GLN A 133 8.48 10.14 -3.96
N GLU A 134 8.80 8.88 -4.22
CA GLU A 134 7.94 7.90 -4.87
C GLU A 134 8.06 6.56 -4.14
N ASN A 135 6.96 5.84 -4.06
CA ASN A 135 6.85 4.53 -3.42
C ASN A 135 6.01 3.61 -4.30
N PHE A 136 6.44 2.37 -4.40
CA PHE A 136 5.69 1.30 -5.04
C PHE A 136 5.65 0.08 -4.13
N ALA A 137 4.46 -0.45 -3.89
CA ALA A 137 4.29 -1.67 -3.10
C ALA A 137 3.35 -2.65 -3.79
N VAL A 138 3.58 -3.95 -3.59
CA VAL A 138 2.74 -5.01 -4.12
C VAL A 138 2.11 -5.80 -2.99
N GLY A 139 0.81 -5.67 -2.85
CA GLY A 139 -0.02 -6.50 -1.99
C GLY A 139 -0.76 -7.59 -2.79
N TRP A 140 -1.52 -8.42 -2.08
CA TRP A 140 -2.35 -9.44 -2.68
C TRP A 140 -3.84 -9.11 -2.56
N VAL A 141 -4.64 -9.62 -3.49
CA VAL A 141 -6.10 -9.57 -3.45
C VAL A 141 -6.66 -10.97 -3.70
N SER A 142 -7.72 -11.32 -2.97
CA SER A 142 -8.43 -12.58 -3.21
C SER A 142 -9.35 -12.45 -4.40
N ALA A 143 -9.42 -13.50 -5.19
CA ALA A 143 -10.24 -13.61 -6.38
C ALA A 143 -10.83 -15.01 -6.49
N THR A 144 -11.73 -15.23 -7.43
CA THR A 144 -12.39 -16.51 -7.68
C THR A 144 -11.68 -17.38 -8.70
N GLY A 145 -10.74 -16.80 -9.46
CA GLY A 145 -10.07 -17.45 -10.60
C GLY A 145 -10.95 -17.53 -11.83
N THR A 146 -12.03 -16.77 -11.90
CA THR A 146 -13.02 -16.78 -12.98
C THR A 146 -13.15 -15.42 -13.67
N ALA A 147 -13.86 -15.38 -14.80
CA ALA A 147 -14.16 -14.12 -15.51
C ALA A 147 -14.94 -13.09 -14.65
N LEU A 148 -15.58 -13.54 -13.57
CA LEU A 148 -16.29 -12.66 -12.63
C LEU A 148 -15.34 -11.74 -11.86
N ASP A 149 -14.07 -12.09 -11.75
CA ASP A 149 -13.11 -11.27 -10.99
C ASP A 149 -13.02 -9.85 -11.50
N LYS A 150 -13.07 -9.64 -12.81
CA LYS A 150 -13.11 -8.28 -13.40
C LYS A 150 -14.33 -7.47 -12.91
N GLN A 151 -15.50 -8.11 -12.79
CA GLN A 151 -16.72 -7.45 -12.33
C GLN A 151 -16.68 -7.11 -10.83
N LEU A 152 -15.84 -7.79 -10.06
CA LEU A 152 -15.66 -7.56 -8.63
C LEU A 152 -14.64 -6.46 -8.31
N LEU A 153 -13.77 -6.11 -9.26
CA LEU A 153 -12.73 -5.09 -9.06
C LEU A 153 -13.25 -3.73 -8.60
N PRO A 154 -14.35 -3.16 -9.13
CA PRO A 154 -14.89 -1.89 -8.63
C PRO A 154 -15.30 -1.96 -7.15
N LYS A 155 -15.89 -3.08 -6.73
CA LYS A 155 -16.26 -3.28 -5.31
C LYS A 155 -15.01 -3.40 -4.42
N LEU A 156 -14.00 -4.08 -4.90
CA LEU A 156 -12.72 -4.20 -4.21
C LEU A 156 -12.03 -2.83 -4.09
N ALA A 157 -12.03 -2.03 -5.18
CA ALA A 157 -11.52 -0.66 -5.19
C ALA A 157 -12.22 0.21 -4.15
N ALA A 158 -13.54 0.12 -4.05
CA ALA A 158 -14.31 0.87 -3.06
C ALA A 158 -13.89 0.52 -1.62
N GLN A 159 -13.60 -0.76 -1.34
CA GLN A 159 -13.13 -1.18 -0.02
C GLN A 159 -11.72 -0.65 0.29
N PHE A 160 -10.78 -0.75 -0.66
CA PHE A 160 -9.46 -0.16 -0.52
C PHE A 160 -9.55 1.35 -0.33
N ASN A 161 -10.35 2.04 -1.14
CA ASN A 161 -10.57 3.47 -1.01
C ASN A 161 -11.07 3.86 0.39
N GLN A 162 -12.00 3.11 0.97
CA GLN A 162 -12.46 3.32 2.34
C GLN A 162 -11.34 3.17 3.37
N GLN A 163 -10.46 2.19 3.20
CA GLN A 163 -9.32 1.99 4.10
C GLN A 163 -8.30 3.13 4.00
N PHE A 164 -7.97 3.55 2.77
CA PHE A 164 -7.06 4.67 2.55
C PHE A 164 -7.65 5.96 3.13
N SER A 165 -8.94 6.21 2.95
CA SER A 165 -9.60 7.39 3.53
C SER A 165 -9.56 7.43 5.06
N ALA A 166 -9.54 6.29 5.71
CA ALA A 166 -9.41 6.20 7.17
C ALA A 166 -7.96 6.40 7.68
N GLN A 167 -6.96 6.20 6.81
CA GLN A 167 -5.55 6.22 7.19
C GLN A 167 -4.85 7.52 6.83
N PHE A 168 -5.27 8.16 5.73
CA PHE A 168 -4.62 9.37 5.23
C PHE A 168 -5.39 10.63 5.65
N PRO A 169 -4.75 11.58 6.34
CA PRO A 169 -5.38 12.86 6.64
C PRO A 169 -5.71 13.64 5.36
N ASN A 170 -6.81 14.40 5.39
CA ASN A 170 -7.26 15.20 4.25
C ASN A 170 -7.42 14.41 2.94
N TYR A 171 -7.74 13.13 3.07
CA TYR A 171 -7.93 12.24 1.93
C TYR A 171 -9.06 12.70 1.01
N LYS A 172 -8.81 12.67 -0.30
CA LYS A 172 -9.81 12.92 -1.33
C LYS A 172 -9.61 11.96 -2.50
N LYS A 173 -10.59 11.11 -2.76
CA LYS A 173 -10.61 10.33 -4.01
C LYS A 173 -10.83 11.29 -5.18
N VAL A 174 -9.99 11.19 -6.21
CA VAL A 174 -10.02 12.05 -7.41
C VAL A 174 -10.72 11.35 -8.55
N SER A 175 -10.33 10.11 -8.84
CA SER A 175 -10.89 9.34 -9.94
C SER A 175 -10.89 7.85 -9.64
N GLU A 176 -11.67 7.08 -10.39
CA GLU A 176 -11.60 5.61 -10.43
C GLU A 176 -12.10 5.11 -11.80
N GLY A 177 -11.62 3.95 -12.22
CA GLY A 177 -12.03 3.36 -13.50
C GLY A 177 -11.21 2.15 -13.90
N GLU A 178 -11.49 1.65 -15.09
CA GLU A 178 -10.68 0.61 -15.70
C GLU A 178 -9.28 1.14 -16.00
N THR A 179 -8.29 0.25 -15.87
CA THR A 179 -6.89 0.58 -16.13
C THR A 179 -6.19 -0.58 -16.82
N ARG A 180 -4.99 -0.28 -17.33
CA ARG A 180 -4.10 -1.27 -17.91
C ARG A 180 -2.69 -1.09 -17.39
N ILE A 181 -2.10 -2.16 -16.86
CA ILE A 181 -0.70 -2.21 -16.43
C ILE A 181 0.01 -3.26 -17.30
N GLY A 182 0.87 -2.80 -18.19
CA GLY A 182 1.46 -3.67 -19.19
C GLY A 182 0.39 -4.44 -20.00
N PRO A 183 0.41 -5.78 -20.04
CA PRO A 183 -0.61 -6.57 -20.74
C PRO A 183 -1.90 -6.82 -19.92
N TYR A 184 -1.94 -6.42 -18.66
CA TYR A 184 -3.01 -6.78 -17.74
C TYR A 184 -4.06 -5.69 -17.64
N GLU A 185 -5.32 -6.05 -17.83
CA GLU A 185 -6.47 -5.20 -17.54
C GLU A 185 -6.80 -5.28 -16.06
N GLY A 186 -7.16 -4.14 -15.47
CA GLY A 186 -7.46 -4.01 -14.06
C GLY A 186 -8.43 -2.88 -13.77
N TYR A 187 -8.50 -2.48 -12.52
CA TYR A 187 -9.28 -1.35 -12.06
C TYR A 187 -8.46 -0.52 -11.08
N GLU A 188 -8.55 0.79 -11.16
CA GLU A 188 -7.77 1.68 -10.31
C GLU A 188 -8.63 2.75 -9.66
N PHE A 189 -8.08 3.34 -8.62
CA PHE A 189 -8.51 4.64 -8.13
C PHE A 189 -7.30 5.53 -7.84
N ARG A 190 -7.53 6.84 -7.92
CA ARG A 190 -6.53 7.87 -7.62
C ARG A 190 -7.03 8.74 -6.49
N PHE A 191 -6.11 9.22 -5.65
CA PHE A 191 -6.45 10.04 -4.50
C PHE A 191 -5.36 11.07 -4.21
N THR A 192 -5.76 12.12 -3.51
CA THR A 192 -4.83 13.07 -2.88
C THR A 192 -5.00 13.01 -1.37
N ALA A 193 -3.94 13.35 -0.65
CA ALA A 193 -3.93 13.50 0.80
C ALA A 193 -2.90 14.57 1.16
N ASN A 194 -3.02 15.14 2.34
CA ASN A 194 -2.02 16.09 2.85
C ASN A 194 -1.72 15.76 4.31
N LYS A 195 -0.44 15.75 4.65
CA LYS A 195 0.00 15.56 6.03
C LYS A 195 1.24 16.41 6.29
N ASN A 196 1.17 17.27 7.30
CA ASN A 196 2.27 18.13 7.72
C ASN A 196 2.83 19.00 6.56
N ASP A 197 1.93 19.62 5.81
CA ASP A 197 2.24 20.50 4.67
C ASP A 197 2.96 19.78 3.50
N VAL A 198 2.90 18.44 3.45
CA VAL A 198 3.35 17.63 2.32
C VAL A 198 2.12 17.08 1.62
N ASP A 199 2.01 17.34 0.33
CA ASP A 199 0.98 16.74 -0.51
C ASP A 199 1.39 15.35 -0.95
N PHE A 200 0.46 14.42 -0.84
CA PHE A 200 0.60 13.03 -1.30
C PHE A 200 -0.41 12.76 -2.41
N TRP A 201 0.06 12.10 -3.43
CA TRP A 201 -0.70 11.63 -4.55
C TRP A 201 -0.63 10.12 -4.63
N GLY A 202 -1.78 9.46 -4.70
CA GLY A 202 -1.84 8.00 -4.72
C GLY A 202 -2.56 7.47 -5.94
N ARG A 203 -2.07 6.34 -6.46
CA ARG A 203 -2.72 5.49 -7.44
C ARG A 203 -2.69 4.07 -6.95
N VAL A 204 -3.84 3.41 -6.89
CA VAL A 204 -3.95 2.00 -6.50
C VAL A 204 -4.59 1.24 -7.65
N ALA A 205 -3.83 0.33 -8.26
CA ALA A 205 -4.32 -0.50 -9.35
C ALA A 205 -4.46 -1.95 -8.87
N MET A 206 -5.62 -2.55 -9.11
CA MET A 206 -5.90 -3.94 -8.80
C MET A 206 -5.94 -4.76 -10.09
N LEU A 207 -5.11 -5.78 -10.13
CA LEU A 207 -5.04 -6.71 -11.25
C LEU A 207 -5.64 -8.06 -10.83
N PRO A 208 -6.59 -8.59 -11.59
CA PRO A 208 -7.11 -9.92 -11.34
C PRO A 208 -5.99 -10.97 -11.55
N PRO A 209 -6.13 -12.15 -10.95
CA PRO A 209 -5.16 -13.21 -11.16
C PRO A 209 -5.14 -13.68 -12.62
N PRO A 210 -4.04 -14.29 -13.06
CA PRO A 210 -4.03 -15.11 -14.26
C PRO A 210 -5.06 -16.24 -14.18
N ALA A 211 -5.54 -16.70 -15.33
CA ALA A 211 -6.54 -17.75 -15.40
C ALA A 211 -6.16 -18.98 -14.56
N GLY A 212 -7.10 -19.47 -13.77
CA GLY A 212 -6.92 -20.62 -12.88
C GLY A 212 -6.22 -20.33 -11.55
N GLN A 213 -5.81 -19.08 -11.30
CA GLN A 213 -5.28 -18.65 -10.01
C GLN A 213 -6.36 -17.88 -9.22
N THR A 214 -6.26 -17.92 -7.89
CA THR A 214 -7.25 -17.30 -6.98
C THR A 214 -6.68 -16.09 -6.23
N LYS A 215 -5.48 -15.65 -6.58
CA LYS A 215 -4.81 -14.50 -5.99
C LYS A 215 -4.31 -13.56 -7.07
N GLY A 216 -4.82 -12.34 -7.07
CA GLY A 216 -4.33 -11.22 -7.85
C GLY A 216 -3.46 -10.29 -7.00
N VAL A 217 -3.15 -9.12 -7.54
CA VAL A 217 -2.32 -8.13 -6.84
C VAL A 217 -3.00 -6.77 -6.75
N ALA A 218 -2.67 -6.05 -5.68
CA ALA A 218 -2.88 -4.61 -5.56
C ALA A 218 -1.51 -3.93 -5.69
N LEU A 219 -1.36 -3.08 -6.70
CA LEU A 219 -0.19 -2.25 -6.92
C LEU A 219 -0.49 -0.88 -6.30
N VAL A 220 0.24 -0.53 -5.27
CA VAL A 220 0.07 0.74 -4.54
C VAL A 220 1.22 1.66 -4.90
N MET A 221 0.91 2.78 -5.50
CA MET A 221 1.85 3.83 -5.87
C MET A 221 1.51 5.07 -5.07
N ILE A 222 2.50 5.62 -4.40
CA ILE A 222 2.36 6.89 -3.67
C ILE A 222 3.53 7.77 -4.05
N ALA A 223 3.25 9.00 -4.40
CA ALA A 223 4.23 10.03 -4.62
C ALA A 223 3.95 11.24 -3.73
N SER A 224 4.95 12.08 -3.51
CA SER A 224 4.80 13.33 -2.80
C SER A 224 5.14 14.52 -3.71
N ASP A 225 4.78 15.73 -3.29
CA ASP A 225 5.17 16.99 -3.93
C ASP A 225 6.69 17.25 -3.93
N ARG A 226 7.46 16.33 -3.29
CA ARG A 226 8.93 16.32 -3.32
C ARG A 226 9.51 15.57 -4.52
N ALA A 227 8.69 14.94 -5.35
CA ALA A 227 9.09 14.33 -6.61
C ALA A 227 9.06 15.42 -7.70
N PRO A 228 10.21 15.93 -8.17
CA PRO A 228 10.25 17.14 -9.02
C PRO A 228 9.65 16.91 -10.42
N GLU A 229 9.56 15.68 -10.86
CA GLU A 229 9.01 15.29 -12.16
C GLU A 229 7.48 15.24 -12.17
N LEU A 230 6.85 15.25 -10.97
CA LEU A 230 5.41 15.12 -10.81
C LEU A 230 4.79 16.47 -10.43
N SER A 231 3.63 16.77 -10.97
CA SER A 231 2.87 18.00 -10.69
C SER A 231 1.49 17.73 -10.11
N GLY A 232 1.11 16.47 -9.94
CA GLY A 232 -0.19 16.10 -9.38
C GLY A 232 -0.49 14.62 -9.46
N VAL A 233 -1.68 14.26 -9.01
CA VAL A 233 -2.11 12.86 -8.89
C VAL A 233 -2.20 12.13 -10.24
N GLU A 234 -2.45 12.85 -11.33
CA GLU A 234 -2.54 12.24 -12.67
C GLU A 234 -1.17 11.80 -13.20
N ASP A 235 -0.09 12.35 -12.64
CA ASP A 235 1.27 12.01 -13.03
C ASP A 235 1.77 10.70 -12.37
N VAL A 236 1.11 10.24 -11.32
CA VAL A 236 1.52 9.03 -10.56
C VAL A 236 1.43 7.79 -11.44
N GLY A 237 2.60 7.18 -11.70
CA GLY A 237 2.74 6.04 -12.58
C GLY A 237 2.71 6.36 -14.08
N GLU A 238 2.63 7.66 -14.45
CA GLU A 238 2.68 8.12 -15.83
C GLU A 238 3.97 8.92 -16.11
N LYS A 239 4.51 9.57 -15.07
CA LYS A 239 5.77 10.31 -15.10
C LYS A 239 6.68 9.86 -13.95
N GLY A 240 7.89 10.41 -13.87
CA GLY A 240 8.89 10.02 -12.90
C GLY A 240 9.50 8.66 -13.19
N GLU A 241 9.75 7.86 -12.16
CA GLU A 241 10.41 6.56 -12.29
C GLU A 241 9.45 5.37 -12.13
N LEU A 242 8.23 5.58 -11.61
CA LEU A 242 7.20 4.53 -11.49
C LEU A 242 6.83 3.83 -12.82
N PRO A 243 6.77 4.51 -13.98
CA PRO A 243 6.51 3.84 -15.26
C PRO A 243 7.46 2.68 -15.57
N VAL A 244 8.74 2.78 -15.18
CA VAL A 244 9.73 1.70 -15.36
C VAL A 244 9.26 0.40 -14.68
N ILE A 245 8.69 0.54 -13.50
CA ILE A 245 8.18 -0.59 -12.70
C ILE A 245 6.91 -1.15 -13.36
N LEU A 246 5.95 -0.27 -13.70
CA LEU A 246 4.66 -0.66 -14.25
C LEU A 246 4.79 -1.34 -15.63
N ASP A 247 5.63 -0.81 -16.51
CA ASP A 247 5.87 -1.36 -17.85
C ASP A 247 6.52 -2.74 -17.79
N SER A 248 7.33 -2.97 -16.76
CA SER A 248 8.06 -4.22 -16.57
C SER A 248 7.32 -5.24 -15.69
N PHE A 249 6.23 -4.85 -15.04
CA PHE A 249 5.48 -5.76 -14.16
C PHE A 249 4.93 -6.95 -14.93
N ARG A 250 5.18 -8.17 -14.44
CA ARG A 250 4.65 -9.43 -15.00
C ARG A 250 4.22 -10.37 -13.87
N PHE A 251 3.10 -11.06 -14.08
CA PHE A 251 2.83 -12.27 -13.32
C PHE A 251 3.81 -13.38 -13.74
N GLY A 252 4.26 -14.15 -12.77
CA GLY A 252 5.30 -15.15 -12.97
C GLY A 252 6.71 -14.60 -12.73
N SER A 253 7.67 -15.51 -12.62
CA SER A 253 9.06 -15.20 -12.26
C SER A 253 9.84 -14.44 -13.35
N GLY A 254 9.23 -14.18 -14.49
CA GLY A 254 9.91 -13.50 -15.61
C GLY A 254 11.09 -14.30 -16.20
N ALA A 255 11.38 -15.47 -15.67
CA ALA A 255 12.38 -16.36 -16.22
C ALA A 255 11.81 -16.99 -17.51
N SER A 256 12.22 -16.47 -18.65
CA SER A 256 12.11 -17.23 -19.91
C SER A 256 12.86 -18.54 -19.73
N LYS A 257 12.12 -19.67 -19.83
CA LYS A 257 12.77 -20.97 -20.02
C LYS A 257 13.40 -21.03 -21.38
#